data_247754e960ede334765f264a7f108abd
#
_entry.id   247754e960ede334765f264a7f108abd
#
_cell.length_a   1.000
_cell.length_b   1.000
_cell.length_c   1.000
_cell.angle_alpha   90.00
_cell.angle_beta   90.00
_cell.angle_gamma   90.00
#
_symmetry.space_group_name_H-M   'P 1'
#
loop_
_entity.id
_entity.type
_entity.pdbx_description
1 polymer ?
#
loop_
_entity_poly.entity_id
_entity_poly.type
_entity_poly.pdbx_seq_one_letter_code
_entity_poly.pdbx_strand_id
1 'polypeptide(L)'
;MSNVIAIIKSEELVELGALMVDLPQNADGLKVLITRFEGKVRAWINSCPHDGSPLCRDPAFLWEKRKKLLQCMNHQALFNAKTGICEEGPCKGKSLYGLITKEKNNQIIVSKGEPKNG
;
A
#
# COMPACT_ATOMS: atom_id res chain seq x y z
N MET A 1 -7.91 -21.32 -7.56
CA MET A 1 -7.22 -20.31 -8.22
C MET A 1 -6.57 -19.39 -7.29
N SER A 2 -5.40 -19.01 -7.60
CA SER A 2 -4.64 -18.15 -6.73
C SER A 2 -5.03 -16.69 -6.93
N ASN A 3 -5.23 -15.98 -5.85
CA ASN A 3 -5.42 -14.53 -5.88
C ASN A 3 -4.11 -13.82 -5.55
N VAL A 4 -3.01 -14.56 -5.56
CA VAL A 4 -1.72 -13.99 -5.18
C VAL A 4 -1.26 -12.98 -6.23
N ILE A 5 -0.90 -11.79 -5.75
CA ILE A 5 -0.38 -10.72 -6.58
C ILE A 5 1.14 -10.77 -6.64
N ALA A 6 1.77 -11.00 -5.49
CA ALA A 6 3.21 -10.99 -5.40
C ALA A 6 3.70 -11.82 -4.23
N ILE A 7 4.90 -12.38 -4.37
CA ILE A 7 5.59 -13.05 -3.28
C ILE A 7 6.98 -12.41 -3.21
N ILE A 8 7.34 -11.88 -2.05
CA ILE A 8 8.55 -11.12 -1.87
C ILE A 8 9.29 -11.67 -0.65
N LYS A 9 10.61 -11.64 -0.68
CA LYS A 9 11.38 -12.04 0.49
C LYS A 9 11.22 -11.02 1.59
N SER A 10 10.99 -11.48 2.81
CA SER A 10 10.78 -10.60 3.96
C SER A 10 11.93 -9.61 4.13
N GLU A 11 13.16 -10.06 3.88
CA GLU A 11 14.32 -9.21 4.08
C GLU A 11 14.40 -8.02 3.11
N GLU A 12 13.61 -8.04 2.04
CA GLU A 12 13.60 -6.93 1.09
C GLU A 12 12.80 -5.74 1.57
N LEU A 13 12.06 -5.89 2.67
CA LEU A 13 11.20 -4.81 3.16
C LEU A 13 11.54 -4.49 4.62
N VAL A 14 12.24 -3.38 4.81
CA VAL A 14 12.63 -2.95 6.16
C VAL A 14 11.53 -2.10 6.79
N GLU A 15 11.67 -1.86 8.09
CA GLU A 15 10.74 -0.99 8.82
C GLU A 15 10.71 0.41 8.19
N LEU A 16 9.52 0.97 8.00
CA LEU A 16 9.30 2.24 7.31
C LEU A 16 9.81 2.21 5.87
N GLY A 17 9.89 1.02 5.31
CA GLY A 17 10.24 0.85 3.90
C GLY A 17 9.00 0.68 3.05
N ALA A 18 9.20 0.68 1.75
CA ALA A 18 8.12 0.47 0.80
C ALA A 18 8.65 -0.16 -0.47
N LEU A 19 7.86 -1.04 -1.04
CA LEU A 19 8.13 -1.65 -2.33
C LEU A 19 6.94 -1.40 -3.23
N MET A 20 7.15 -1.41 -4.52
CA MET A 20 6.08 -1.20 -5.49
C MET A 20 6.12 -2.35 -6.48
N VAL A 21 4.98 -2.98 -6.70
CA VAL A 21 4.87 -4.07 -7.67
C VAL A 21 3.67 -3.83 -8.56
N ASP A 22 3.66 -4.49 -9.72
CA ASP A 22 2.54 -4.36 -10.65
C ASP A 22 1.32 -5.09 -10.11
N LEU A 23 0.15 -4.53 -10.41
CA LEU A 23 -1.10 -5.23 -10.14
C LEU A 23 -1.43 -6.02 -11.39
N PRO A 24 -1.41 -7.35 -11.32
CA PRO A 24 -1.63 -8.17 -12.52
C PRO A 24 -2.98 -7.92 -13.16
N GLN A 25 -3.01 -8.01 -14.48
CA GLN A 25 -4.24 -7.91 -15.24
C GLN A 25 -4.97 -6.57 -15.08
N ASN A 26 -4.22 -5.53 -14.71
CA ASN A 26 -4.80 -4.22 -14.61
C ASN A 26 -4.40 -3.38 -15.80
N ALA A 27 -5.37 -3.08 -16.67
CA ALA A 27 -5.11 -2.35 -17.91
C ALA A 27 -4.76 -0.89 -17.66
N ASP A 28 -5.08 -0.37 -16.47
CA ASP A 28 -4.82 1.03 -16.16
C ASP A 28 -3.43 1.27 -15.61
N GLY A 29 -2.65 0.22 -15.47
CA GLY A 29 -1.29 0.37 -14.96
C GLY A 29 -1.19 0.63 -13.49
N LEU A 30 -2.22 0.32 -12.72
CA LEU A 30 -2.16 0.49 -11.27
C LEU A 30 -1.08 -0.39 -10.66
N LYS A 31 -0.47 0.12 -9.62
CA LYS A 31 0.58 -0.58 -8.89
C LYS A 31 0.12 -0.87 -7.47
N VAL A 32 0.85 -1.75 -6.82
CA VAL A 32 0.62 -2.09 -5.42
C VAL A 32 1.82 -1.61 -4.61
N LEU A 33 1.53 -0.96 -3.50
CA LEU A 33 2.55 -0.51 -2.56
C LEU A 33 2.55 -1.45 -1.37
N ILE A 34 3.73 -1.90 -0.93
CA ILE A 34 3.87 -2.81 0.18
C ILE A 34 4.73 -2.12 1.22
N THR A 35 4.23 -2.02 2.45
CA THR A 35 4.87 -1.25 3.51
C THR A 35 5.07 -2.10 4.76
N ARG A 36 6.05 -1.72 5.58
CA ARG A 36 6.23 -2.33 6.90
C ARG A 36 6.17 -1.23 7.96
N PHE A 37 5.27 -1.39 8.91
CA PHE A 37 5.11 -0.44 10.00
C PHE A 37 4.86 -1.19 11.30
N GLU A 38 5.68 -0.89 12.29
CA GLU A 38 5.65 -1.57 13.59
C GLU A 38 5.73 -3.08 13.42
N GLY A 39 6.62 -3.50 12.51
CA GLY A 39 6.89 -4.90 12.25
C GLY A 39 5.88 -5.60 11.37
N LYS A 40 4.76 -4.96 11.06
CA LYS A 40 3.69 -5.60 10.30
C LYS A 40 3.67 -5.12 8.86
N VAL A 41 3.52 -6.06 7.93
CA VAL A 41 3.45 -5.76 6.51
C VAL A 41 2.01 -5.45 6.11
N ARG A 42 1.83 -4.43 5.28
CA ARG A 42 0.53 -4.08 4.70
C ARG A 42 0.73 -3.75 3.23
N ALA A 43 -0.34 -3.87 2.47
CA ALA A 43 -0.29 -3.57 1.04
C ALA A 43 -1.49 -2.74 0.65
N TRP A 44 -1.26 -1.82 -0.28
CA TRP A 44 -2.24 -0.82 -0.71
C TRP A 44 -2.20 -0.65 -2.21
N ILE A 45 -3.34 -0.35 -2.81
CA ILE A 45 -3.35 0.07 -4.21
C ILE A 45 -2.76 1.48 -4.28
N ASN A 46 -1.87 1.71 -5.22
CA ASN A 46 -1.23 3.02 -5.40
C ASN A 46 -2.17 3.96 -6.14
N SER A 47 -3.19 4.43 -5.43
CA SER A 47 -4.20 5.30 -6.00
C SER A 47 -4.75 6.18 -4.89
N CYS A 48 -4.65 7.49 -5.07
CA CYS A 48 -5.12 8.43 -4.07
C CYS A 48 -6.65 8.47 -4.08
N PRO A 49 -7.31 8.30 -2.93
CA PRO A 49 -8.77 8.32 -2.90
C PRO A 49 -9.36 9.70 -3.24
N HIS A 50 -8.53 10.73 -3.33
CA HIS A 50 -8.99 12.04 -3.74
C HIS A 50 -9.34 12.09 -5.23
N ASP A 51 -8.45 11.59 -6.09
CA ASP A 51 -8.67 11.69 -7.52
C ASP A 51 -8.17 10.49 -8.33
N GLY A 52 -7.74 9.44 -7.66
CA GLY A 52 -7.27 8.25 -8.37
C GLY A 52 -5.85 8.30 -8.88
N SER A 53 -5.16 9.43 -8.72
CA SER A 53 -3.77 9.52 -9.19
C SER A 53 -2.86 8.69 -8.28
N PRO A 54 -1.68 8.28 -8.78
CA PRO A 54 -0.74 7.54 -7.93
C PRO A 54 -0.30 8.37 -6.73
N LEU A 55 -0.16 7.71 -5.58
CA LEU A 55 0.37 8.37 -4.40
C LEU A 55 1.82 8.78 -4.64
N CYS A 56 2.57 7.92 -5.28
CA CYS A 56 3.98 8.18 -5.57
C CYS A 56 4.38 7.42 -6.81
N ARG A 57 5.41 7.89 -7.49
CA ARG A 57 5.99 7.19 -8.62
C ARG A 57 7.16 6.31 -8.21
N ASP A 58 7.78 6.68 -7.08
CA ASP A 58 8.91 5.95 -6.54
C ASP A 58 8.57 5.63 -5.09
N PRO A 59 8.58 4.34 -4.70
CA PRO A 59 8.22 3.99 -3.33
C PRO A 59 9.12 4.63 -2.28
N ALA A 60 10.31 5.07 -2.65
CA ALA A 60 11.19 5.74 -1.71
C ALA A 60 10.57 7.02 -1.14
N PHE A 61 9.59 7.60 -1.82
CA PHE A 61 8.96 8.83 -1.37
C PHE A 61 7.60 8.62 -0.73
N LEU A 62 7.21 7.38 -0.49
CA LEU A 62 5.89 7.11 0.07
C LEU A 62 5.75 7.55 1.52
N TRP A 63 6.81 7.43 2.31
CA TRP A 63 6.74 7.71 3.74
C TRP A 63 7.06 9.16 4.07
N GLU A 64 6.19 9.78 4.88
CA GLU A 64 6.54 10.98 5.62
C GLU A 64 7.09 10.47 6.95
N LYS A 65 8.40 10.32 7.03
CA LYS A 65 9.01 9.57 8.14
C LYS A 65 8.92 10.26 9.49
N ARG A 66 8.89 11.59 9.50
CA ARG A 66 8.80 12.31 10.76
C ARG A 66 7.47 12.06 11.45
N LYS A 67 6.40 12.00 10.69
CA LYS A 67 5.07 11.74 11.22
C LYS A 67 4.70 10.27 11.19
N LYS A 68 5.50 9.45 10.49
CA LYS A 68 5.24 8.02 10.29
C LYS A 68 3.89 7.78 9.63
N LEU A 69 3.60 8.60 8.63
CA LEU A 69 2.38 8.49 7.82
C LEU A 69 2.77 8.29 6.37
N LEU A 70 1.87 7.71 5.59
CA LEU A 70 2.05 7.59 4.16
C LEU A 70 1.60 8.90 3.50
N GLN A 71 2.24 9.29 2.40
CA GLN A 71 1.91 10.57 1.78
C GLN A 71 1.60 10.43 0.32
N CYS A 72 0.71 11.32 -0.15
CA CYS A 72 0.43 11.47 -1.56
C CYS A 72 1.26 12.64 -2.06
N MET A 73 2.15 12.38 -3.01
CA MET A 73 3.05 13.41 -3.50
C MET A 73 2.33 14.54 -4.23
N ASN A 74 1.17 14.25 -4.81
CA ASN A 74 0.47 15.25 -5.62
C ASN A 74 -0.30 16.26 -4.80
N HIS A 75 -0.89 15.83 -3.69
CA HIS A 75 -1.82 16.67 -2.94
C HIS A 75 -1.44 16.80 -1.48
N GLN A 76 -0.29 16.26 -1.12
CA GLN A 76 0.19 16.32 0.26
C GLN A 76 -0.78 15.72 1.27
N ALA A 77 -1.63 14.81 0.82
CA ALA A 77 -2.49 14.07 1.73
C ALA A 77 -1.63 13.10 2.56
N LEU A 78 -2.01 12.89 3.81
CA LEU A 78 -1.31 12.00 4.71
C LEU A 78 -2.26 10.91 5.20
N PHE A 79 -1.78 9.68 5.20
CA PHE A 79 -2.61 8.52 5.52
C PHE A 79 -2.03 7.75 6.69
N ASN A 80 -2.91 7.26 7.54
CA ASN A 80 -2.52 6.39 8.65
C ASN A 80 -1.91 5.10 8.11
N ALA A 81 -0.73 4.75 8.59
CA ALA A 81 -0.02 3.59 8.05
C ALA A 81 -0.62 2.26 8.48
N LYS A 82 -1.51 2.24 9.47
CA LYS A 82 -2.17 1.01 9.93
C LYS A 82 -3.52 0.82 9.26
N THR A 83 -4.26 1.90 9.06
CA THR A 83 -5.64 1.82 8.58
C THR A 83 -5.81 2.26 7.15
N GLY A 84 -4.86 3.06 6.62
CA GLY A 84 -5.00 3.65 5.30
C GLY A 84 -5.91 4.87 5.25
N ILE A 85 -6.47 5.28 6.39
CA ILE A 85 -7.40 6.40 6.41
C ILE A 85 -6.65 7.71 6.29
N CYS A 86 -7.13 8.59 5.41
CA CYS A 86 -6.52 9.90 5.22
C CYS A 86 -6.78 10.76 6.45
N GLU A 87 -5.70 11.26 7.04
CA GLU A 87 -5.78 12.08 8.25
C GLU A 87 -5.64 13.57 7.95
N GLU A 88 -4.96 13.92 6.87
CA GLU A 88 -4.75 15.31 6.49
C GLU A 88 -4.83 15.43 4.98
N GLY A 89 -5.36 16.53 4.50
CA GLY A 89 -5.41 16.82 3.08
C GLY A 89 -6.82 16.72 2.51
N PRO A 90 -6.94 16.82 1.19
CA PRO A 90 -8.25 16.93 0.55
C PRO A 90 -9.12 15.69 0.65
N CYS A 91 -8.53 14.53 0.97
CA CYS A 91 -9.29 13.29 1.07
C CYS A 91 -9.53 12.85 2.51
N LYS A 92 -9.45 13.80 3.47
CA LYS A 92 -9.61 13.44 4.88
C LYS A 92 -10.85 12.60 5.11
N GLY A 93 -10.67 11.48 5.81
CA GLY A 93 -11.75 10.54 6.07
C GLY A 93 -11.92 9.43 5.05
N LYS A 94 -11.33 9.60 3.85
CA LYS A 94 -11.34 8.53 2.86
C LYS A 94 -10.16 7.61 3.12
N SER A 95 -10.18 6.43 2.53
CA SER A 95 -9.16 5.42 2.81
C SER A 95 -8.50 4.92 1.54
N LEU A 96 -7.22 4.55 1.68
CA LEU A 96 -6.55 3.76 0.64
C LEU A 96 -7.23 2.40 0.57
N TYR A 97 -7.14 1.77 -0.59
CA TYR A 97 -7.67 0.42 -0.77
C TYR A 97 -6.61 -0.58 -0.32
N GLY A 98 -6.91 -1.33 0.72
CA GLY A 98 -5.99 -2.30 1.29
C GLY A 98 -6.11 -3.67 0.63
N LEU A 99 -5.00 -4.38 0.59
CA LEU A 99 -4.95 -5.74 0.09
C LEU A 99 -4.56 -6.67 1.23
N ILE A 100 -4.72 -7.96 1.02
CA ILE A 100 -4.41 -8.95 2.04
C ILE A 100 -2.92 -9.25 2.01
N THR A 101 -2.27 -9.28 3.16
CA THR A 101 -0.88 -9.66 3.27
C THR A 101 -0.73 -10.77 4.30
N LYS A 102 0.24 -11.63 4.03
CA LYS A 102 0.59 -12.69 4.95
C LYS A 102 2.11 -12.80 4.95
N GLU A 103 2.70 -12.83 6.12
CA GLU A 103 4.16 -12.97 6.21
C GLU A 103 4.49 -14.21 7.02
N LYS A 104 5.21 -15.16 6.43
CA LYS A 104 5.67 -16.35 7.13
C LYS A 104 6.79 -16.99 6.33
N ASN A 105 7.62 -17.76 7.02
CA ASN A 105 8.73 -18.47 6.37
C ASN A 105 9.61 -17.54 5.55
N ASN A 106 9.83 -16.34 6.08
CA ASN A 106 10.67 -15.32 5.45
C ASN A 106 10.13 -14.84 4.10
N GLN A 107 8.83 -14.98 3.89
CA GLN A 107 8.17 -14.51 2.68
C GLN A 107 6.97 -13.66 3.01
N ILE A 108 6.75 -12.65 2.17
CA ILE A 108 5.56 -11.80 2.22
C ILE A 108 4.71 -12.18 1.02
N ILE A 109 3.48 -12.56 1.27
CA ILE A 109 2.53 -12.93 0.21
C ILE A 109 1.44 -11.88 0.18
N VAL A 110 1.26 -11.24 -0.98
CA VAL A 110 0.24 -10.21 -1.18
C VAL A 110 -0.84 -10.78 -2.07
N SER A 111 -2.08 -10.64 -1.67
CA SER A 111 -3.22 -11.21 -2.39
C SER A 111 -4.35 -10.22 -2.50
N LYS A 112 -5.20 -10.42 -3.51
CA LYS A 112 -6.45 -9.67 -3.59
C LYS A 112 -7.38 -10.19 -2.50
N GLY A 113 -8.20 -9.29 -1.99
CA GLY A 113 -9.21 -9.71 -1.04
C GLY A 113 -10.23 -10.61 -1.71
N GLU A 114 -10.76 -11.54 -0.94
CA GLU A 114 -11.86 -12.34 -1.41
C GLU A 114 -13.10 -11.50 -1.42
N PRO A 115 -13.98 -11.66 -2.40
CA PRO A 115 -15.24 -10.97 -2.32
C PRO A 115 -15.99 -11.50 -1.12
N LYS A 116 -16.55 -10.58 -0.39
CA LYS A 116 -17.24 -11.02 0.71
C LYS A 116 -18.48 -11.54 0.21
N ASN A 117 -18.81 -12.68 0.43
CA ASN A 117 -19.82 -13.14 -0.07
C ASN A 117 -20.66 -13.31 0.71
N GLY A 118 -20.76 -12.87 0.25
CA GLY A 118 -21.57 -13.16 0.91
C GLY A 118 -20.93 -13.82 1.37
#